data_c3c300ac8c080fca7e291cf0724fb846
#
_entry.id   c3c300ac8c080fca7e291cf0724fb846
#
_cell.length_a   1.000
_cell.length_b   1.000
_cell.length_c   1.000
_cell.angle_alpha   90.00
_cell.angle_beta   90.00
_cell.angle_gamma   90.00
#
_symmetry.space_group_name_H-M   'P 1'
#
loop_
_entity.id
_entity.type
_entity.pdbx_description
1 polymer ?
#
loop_
_entity_poly.entity_id
_entity_poly.type
_entity_poly.pdbx_seq_one_letter_code
_entity_poly.pdbx_strand_id
1 'polypeptide(L)'
;MEGRATRLLVSKAAMVRNGGAARDLLRNLPELSRKFEVKFCCLNILDSQREKIESLGVEVICPDKQWEIRGGIWNEISAKQDRSSKKAWEELGGLREAIEWADAIHLTTGAGSMDFTSFVPKSKPLHLHFLESKSGVFDSVSHLNSDGSGMWRAHVVHALQFYHRRRIISSFKGFKENENWIISANSNYSASKLMEEYGIAGGVLFPVVDLSEFQREDSPSEGRVINRLRGSNDSEYVVTVGNLSRFKGAFEAVEHIAGCDLDLVVVGGGDGPGNQNLVSFGRGLGVNVQVLSNLDSVEMSTLLKSSTAVIGLAHGEAFGLTPIESMALGVPPIFVDEGGYRDTIVDGVNGRLVTRGEFNDWRQALMQARDTKTREKWAESGLSRIEELGLSSENYASQLDKKIRSLL
;
A
#
# COMPACT_ATOMS: atom_id res chain seq x y z
N MET A 1 -14.19 37.30 -10.51
CA MET A 1 -15.27 36.34 -10.20
C MET A 1 -14.62 35.17 -9.48
N GLU A 2 -14.76 35.10 -8.17
CA GLU A 2 -14.40 33.88 -7.42
C GLU A 2 -15.37 32.80 -7.90
N GLY A 3 -14.86 31.85 -8.69
CA GLY A 3 -15.66 30.76 -9.19
C GLY A 3 -16.04 29.84 -8.02
N ARG A 4 -17.26 29.33 -8.02
CA ARG A 4 -17.71 28.28 -7.10
C ARG A 4 -16.65 27.17 -6.99
N ALA A 5 -16.40 26.67 -5.77
CA ALA A 5 -15.51 25.53 -5.54
C ALA A 5 -15.97 24.32 -6.40
N THR A 6 -15.04 23.64 -7.04
CA THR A 6 -15.32 22.43 -7.81
C THR A 6 -15.84 21.32 -6.89
N ARG A 7 -16.96 20.72 -7.23
CA ARG A 7 -17.57 19.61 -6.48
C ARG A 7 -16.93 18.29 -6.87
N LEU A 8 -16.28 17.64 -5.91
CA LEU A 8 -15.54 16.40 -6.11
C LEU A 8 -16.18 15.24 -5.35
N LEU A 9 -16.64 14.21 -6.07
CA LEU A 9 -17.03 12.96 -5.45
C LEU A 9 -15.81 12.07 -5.34
N VAL A 10 -15.36 11.82 -4.11
CA VAL A 10 -14.28 10.86 -3.82
C VAL A 10 -14.88 9.49 -3.55
N SER A 11 -14.37 8.45 -4.19
CA SER A 11 -14.89 7.10 -4.03
C SER A 11 -13.82 6.04 -3.84
N LYS A 12 -14.09 5.13 -2.90
CA LYS A 12 -13.35 3.88 -2.69
C LYS A 12 -14.31 2.84 -2.11
N ALA A 13 -14.47 1.70 -2.79
CA ALA A 13 -15.47 0.71 -2.38
C ALA A 13 -15.26 0.18 -0.96
N ALA A 14 -14.03 -0.14 -0.58
CA ALA A 14 -13.73 -0.79 0.69
C ALA A 14 -12.69 -0.03 1.51
N MET A 15 -13.06 0.35 2.74
CA MET A 15 -12.23 1.07 3.70
C MET A 15 -11.87 0.24 4.96
N VAL A 16 -12.51 -0.92 5.17
CA VAL A 16 -12.43 -1.71 6.40
C VAL A 16 -11.05 -2.28 6.76
N ARG A 17 -10.07 -2.21 5.89
CA ARG A 17 -8.69 -2.58 6.21
C ARG A 17 -7.86 -1.32 6.36
N ASN A 18 -7.22 -1.15 7.51
CA ASN A 18 -6.23 -0.07 7.73
C ASN A 18 -4.95 -0.31 6.91
N GLY A 19 -5.10 -0.72 5.64
CA GLY A 19 -4.02 -0.85 4.69
C GLY A 19 -3.55 0.51 4.16
N GLY A 20 -2.39 0.52 3.48
CA GLY A 20 -1.80 1.73 2.92
C GLY A 20 -2.77 2.58 2.10
N ALA A 21 -3.61 1.96 1.28
CA ALA A 21 -4.59 2.63 0.43
C ALA A 21 -5.71 3.38 1.19
N ALA A 22 -6.15 2.87 2.34
CA ALA A 22 -7.16 3.55 3.16
C ALA A 22 -6.51 4.69 3.96
N ARG A 23 -5.30 4.47 4.49
CA ARG A 23 -4.52 5.52 5.17
C ARG A 23 -4.18 6.66 4.23
N ASP A 24 -3.74 6.38 3.01
CA ASP A 24 -3.44 7.37 1.98
C ASP A 24 -4.65 8.26 1.71
N LEU A 25 -5.83 7.68 1.50
CA LEU A 25 -7.06 8.44 1.27
C LEU A 25 -7.42 9.33 2.47
N LEU A 26 -7.36 8.78 3.70
CA LEU A 26 -7.67 9.53 4.92
C LEU A 26 -6.68 10.68 5.20
N ARG A 27 -5.42 10.55 4.78
CA ARG A 27 -4.40 11.61 4.86
C ARG A 27 -4.66 12.72 3.84
N ASN A 28 -5.21 12.38 2.69
CA ASN A 28 -5.50 13.32 1.60
C ASN A 28 -6.77 14.14 1.82
N LEU A 29 -7.80 13.56 2.44
CA LEU A 29 -9.13 14.17 2.56
C LEU A 29 -9.14 15.57 3.17
N PRO A 30 -8.36 15.91 4.22
CA PRO A 30 -8.34 17.27 4.77
C PRO A 30 -7.96 18.33 3.73
N GLU A 31 -6.92 18.11 2.95
CA GLU A 31 -6.47 19.05 1.92
C GLU A 31 -7.40 19.05 0.69
N LEU A 32 -7.95 17.90 0.34
CA LEU A 32 -8.97 17.82 -0.70
C LEU A 32 -10.21 18.65 -0.32
N SER A 33 -10.65 18.58 0.95
CA SER A 33 -11.81 19.34 1.45
C SER A 33 -11.54 20.86 1.54
N ARG A 34 -10.28 21.31 1.57
CA ARG A 34 -9.92 22.72 1.48
C ARG A 34 -9.97 23.24 0.03
N LYS A 35 -9.66 22.38 -0.94
CA LYS A 35 -9.59 22.74 -2.36
C LYS A 35 -10.90 22.53 -3.12
N PHE A 36 -11.70 21.56 -2.68
CA PHE A 36 -12.91 21.11 -3.33
C PHE A 36 -14.07 21.09 -2.33
N GLU A 37 -15.29 21.22 -2.83
CA GLU A 37 -16.46 20.76 -2.10
C GLU A 37 -16.55 19.25 -2.25
N VAL A 38 -16.35 18.48 -1.17
CA VAL A 38 -16.13 17.02 -1.22
C VAL A 38 -17.33 16.26 -0.67
N LYS A 39 -17.75 15.21 -1.38
CA LYS A 39 -18.54 14.10 -0.84
C LYS A 39 -17.73 12.81 -0.95
N PHE A 40 -17.92 11.91 0.00
CA PHE A 40 -17.26 10.61 0.01
C PHE A 40 -18.26 9.47 -0.13
N CYS A 41 -17.96 8.50 -1.00
CA CYS A 41 -18.86 7.40 -1.32
C CYS A 41 -18.12 6.06 -1.21
N CYS A 42 -18.67 5.10 -0.45
CA CYS A 42 -18.08 3.78 -0.24
C CYS A 42 -19.15 2.69 -0.01
N LEU A 43 -18.74 1.41 -0.08
CA LEU A 43 -19.62 0.26 0.20
C LEU A 43 -19.41 -0.29 1.61
N ASN A 44 -18.26 -0.01 2.22
CA ASN A 44 -18.03 -0.28 3.62
C ASN A 44 -16.97 0.67 4.21
N ILE A 45 -17.10 0.94 5.50
CA ILE A 45 -16.25 1.85 6.25
C ILE A 45 -16.32 1.52 7.73
N LEU A 46 -15.23 1.70 8.49
CA LEU A 46 -15.25 1.62 9.94
C LEU A 46 -15.88 2.88 10.53
N ASP A 47 -16.61 2.76 11.66
CA ASP A 47 -17.26 3.89 12.30
C ASP A 47 -16.26 5.01 12.63
N SER A 48 -15.08 4.67 13.15
CA SER A 48 -14.01 5.63 13.45
C SER A 48 -13.47 6.37 12.21
N GLN A 49 -13.45 5.70 11.06
CA GLN A 49 -13.06 6.34 9.80
C GLN A 49 -14.17 7.27 9.29
N ARG A 50 -15.43 6.85 9.43
CA ARG A 50 -16.60 7.64 9.08
C ARG A 50 -16.66 8.93 9.90
N GLU A 51 -16.56 8.82 11.21
CA GLU A 51 -16.52 9.97 12.13
C GLU A 51 -15.40 10.94 11.76
N LYS A 52 -14.20 10.42 11.46
CA LYS A 52 -13.07 11.24 11.01
C LYS A 52 -13.37 12.00 9.73
N ILE A 53 -14.03 11.38 8.75
CA ILE A 53 -14.39 12.02 7.48
C ILE A 53 -15.49 13.07 7.70
N GLU A 54 -16.54 12.71 8.45
CA GLU A 54 -17.65 13.62 8.74
C GLU A 54 -17.20 14.84 9.57
N SER A 55 -16.20 14.70 10.45
CA SER A 55 -15.61 15.81 11.20
C SER A 55 -14.93 16.88 10.31
N LEU A 56 -14.59 16.54 9.06
CA LEU A 56 -14.09 17.47 8.05
C LEU A 56 -15.21 18.20 7.31
N GLY A 57 -16.47 17.96 7.67
CA GLY A 57 -17.64 18.51 6.94
C GLY A 57 -17.95 17.76 5.64
N VAL A 58 -17.38 16.58 5.45
CA VAL A 58 -17.58 15.74 4.25
C VAL A 58 -18.77 14.81 4.47
N GLU A 59 -19.77 14.88 3.59
CA GLU A 59 -20.87 13.92 3.58
C GLU A 59 -20.39 12.53 3.16
N VAL A 60 -20.70 11.51 3.99
CA VAL A 60 -20.36 10.10 3.73
C VAL A 60 -21.59 9.35 3.26
N ILE A 61 -21.55 8.85 2.02
CA ILE A 61 -22.60 8.03 1.40
C ILE A 61 -22.14 6.57 1.47
N CYS A 62 -22.79 5.80 2.33
CA CYS A 62 -22.50 4.38 2.51
C CYS A 62 -23.79 3.61 2.83
N PRO A 63 -23.90 2.31 2.51
CA PRO A 63 -25.10 1.53 2.78
C PRO A 63 -25.23 1.24 4.28
N ASP A 64 -26.48 1.12 4.78
CA ASP A 64 -26.76 0.70 6.16
C ASP A 64 -26.18 -0.70 6.43
N LYS A 65 -26.38 -1.62 5.49
CA LYS A 65 -25.75 -2.94 5.53
C LYS A 65 -24.47 -2.92 4.70
N GLN A 66 -23.36 -2.87 5.38
CA GLN A 66 -22.07 -2.79 4.72
C GLN A 66 -21.76 -4.01 3.86
N TRP A 67 -21.18 -3.76 2.68
CA TRP A 67 -20.74 -4.81 1.78
C TRP A 67 -19.49 -5.53 2.34
N GLU A 68 -19.52 -6.86 2.32
CA GLU A 68 -18.43 -7.68 2.84
C GLU A 68 -17.51 -8.17 1.73
N ILE A 69 -16.20 -8.00 1.94
CA ILE A 69 -15.17 -8.62 1.11
C ILE A 69 -15.05 -10.09 1.52
N ARG A 70 -15.49 -11.00 0.68
CA ARG A 70 -15.38 -12.44 0.92
C ARG A 70 -14.15 -12.97 0.22
N GLY A 71 -13.12 -13.32 0.99
CA GLY A 71 -11.94 -14.03 0.48
C GLY A 71 -12.24 -15.49 0.15
N GLY A 72 -11.29 -16.12 -0.56
CA GLY A 72 -11.28 -17.55 -0.86
C GLY A 72 -11.35 -17.86 -2.35
N ILE A 73 -10.64 -18.93 -2.75
CA ILE A 73 -10.45 -19.34 -4.14
C ILE A 73 -11.77 -19.47 -4.91
N TRP A 74 -12.82 -20.02 -4.29
CA TRP A 74 -14.12 -20.17 -4.94
C TRP A 74 -14.85 -18.85 -5.22
N ASN A 75 -14.64 -17.83 -4.37
CA ASN A 75 -15.22 -16.51 -4.60
C ASN A 75 -14.47 -15.77 -5.72
N GLU A 76 -13.15 -15.95 -5.81
CA GLU A 76 -12.34 -15.42 -6.89
C GLU A 76 -12.71 -16.07 -8.23
N ILE A 77 -12.73 -17.41 -8.28
CA ILE A 77 -13.08 -18.18 -9.49
C ILE A 77 -14.48 -17.85 -10.02
N SER A 78 -15.47 -17.76 -9.14
CA SER A 78 -16.87 -17.55 -9.55
C SER A 78 -17.20 -16.10 -9.90
N ALA A 79 -16.24 -15.16 -9.77
CA ALA A 79 -16.48 -13.73 -9.88
C ALA A 79 -17.67 -13.24 -9.01
N LYS A 80 -17.93 -13.97 -7.91
CA LYS A 80 -19.08 -13.70 -7.03
C LYS A 80 -18.89 -12.36 -6.31
N GLN A 81 -17.65 -12.02 -6.01
CA GLN A 81 -17.28 -10.75 -5.38
C GLN A 81 -17.63 -9.56 -6.28
N ASP A 82 -17.24 -9.60 -7.56
CA ASP A 82 -17.49 -8.50 -8.49
C ASP A 82 -18.99 -8.34 -8.80
N ARG A 83 -19.75 -9.46 -8.82
CA ARG A 83 -21.21 -9.37 -8.95
C ARG A 83 -21.86 -8.79 -7.70
N SER A 84 -21.33 -9.11 -6.52
CA SER A 84 -21.86 -8.60 -5.26
C SER A 84 -21.53 -7.11 -5.06
N SER A 85 -20.34 -6.65 -5.49
CA SER A 85 -19.98 -5.23 -5.41
C SER A 85 -20.78 -4.39 -6.40
N LYS A 86 -20.98 -4.86 -7.63
CA LYS A 86 -21.84 -4.18 -8.60
C LYS A 86 -23.27 -4.00 -8.08
N LYS A 87 -23.84 -5.08 -7.52
CA LYS A 87 -25.16 -5.03 -6.90
C LYS A 87 -25.21 -4.06 -5.71
N ALA A 88 -24.17 -4.08 -4.86
CA ALA A 88 -24.10 -3.17 -3.71
C ALA A 88 -24.02 -1.69 -4.14
N TRP A 89 -23.30 -1.37 -5.23
CA TRP A 89 -23.30 -0.03 -5.82
C TRP A 89 -24.68 0.35 -6.40
N GLU A 90 -25.36 -0.58 -7.06
CA GLU A 90 -26.69 -0.35 -7.63
C GLU A 90 -27.75 -0.07 -6.56
N GLU A 91 -27.65 -0.74 -5.41
CA GLU A 91 -28.56 -0.61 -4.27
C GLU A 91 -28.19 0.55 -3.33
N LEU A 92 -27.05 1.22 -3.53
CA LEU A 92 -26.60 2.31 -2.67
C LEU A 92 -27.49 3.56 -2.87
N GLY A 93 -28.25 3.89 -1.84
CA GLY A 93 -29.04 5.13 -1.80
C GLY A 93 -28.17 6.39 -1.90
N GLY A 94 -28.62 7.37 -2.68
CA GLY A 94 -27.88 8.65 -2.87
C GLY A 94 -26.72 8.59 -3.86
N LEU A 95 -26.38 7.41 -4.43
CA LEU A 95 -25.27 7.28 -5.38
C LEU A 95 -25.49 8.12 -6.65
N ARG A 96 -26.67 8.04 -7.24
CA ARG A 96 -26.98 8.78 -8.48
C ARG A 96 -26.96 10.29 -8.25
N GLU A 97 -27.57 10.73 -7.18
CA GLU A 97 -27.59 12.13 -6.75
C GLU A 97 -26.18 12.66 -6.52
N ALA A 98 -25.31 11.86 -5.89
CA ALA A 98 -23.91 12.24 -5.68
C ALA A 98 -23.10 12.35 -6.98
N ILE A 99 -23.33 11.42 -7.93
CA ILE A 99 -22.70 11.45 -9.26
C ILE A 99 -23.19 12.68 -10.06
N GLU A 100 -24.48 12.99 -10.00
CA GLU A 100 -25.06 14.16 -10.67
C GLU A 100 -24.57 15.46 -10.04
N TRP A 101 -24.49 15.54 -8.71
CA TRP A 101 -24.02 16.68 -7.95
C TRP A 101 -22.56 17.03 -8.27
N ALA A 102 -21.70 16.03 -8.46
CA ALA A 102 -20.26 16.22 -8.65
C ALA A 102 -19.96 16.87 -10.01
N ASP A 103 -19.00 17.79 -10.06
CA ASP A 103 -18.41 18.30 -11.29
C ASP A 103 -17.36 17.29 -11.83
N ALA A 104 -16.66 16.58 -10.93
CA ALA A 104 -15.71 15.53 -11.25
C ALA A 104 -15.72 14.41 -10.19
N ILE A 105 -15.16 13.27 -10.54
CA ILE A 105 -15.05 12.10 -9.67
C ILE A 105 -13.58 11.72 -9.50
N HIS A 106 -13.18 11.41 -8.26
CA HIS A 106 -11.89 10.81 -7.92
C HIS A 106 -12.11 9.42 -7.35
N LEU A 107 -11.78 8.40 -8.12
CA LEU A 107 -11.94 6.99 -7.76
C LEU A 107 -10.57 6.38 -7.40
N THR A 108 -10.48 5.70 -6.25
CA THR A 108 -9.30 4.95 -5.86
C THR A 108 -9.51 3.45 -6.10
N THR A 109 -8.55 2.79 -6.74
CA THR A 109 -8.63 1.33 -6.97
C THR A 109 -8.67 0.53 -5.67
N GLY A 110 -9.23 -0.66 -5.76
CA GLY A 110 -9.41 -1.61 -4.68
C GLY A 110 -10.50 -2.63 -5.00
N ALA A 111 -10.73 -3.57 -4.11
CA ALA A 111 -11.80 -4.55 -4.27
C ALA A 111 -13.16 -3.85 -4.45
N GLY A 112 -13.88 -4.15 -5.53
CA GLY A 112 -15.19 -3.58 -5.84
C GLY A 112 -15.21 -2.15 -6.40
N SER A 113 -14.06 -1.43 -6.40
CA SER A 113 -14.02 -0.02 -6.85
C SER A 113 -14.28 0.12 -8.35
N MET A 114 -13.76 -0.78 -9.19
CA MET A 114 -13.92 -0.67 -10.64
C MET A 114 -15.38 -0.84 -11.11
N ASP A 115 -16.21 -1.54 -10.35
CA ASP A 115 -17.64 -1.70 -10.69
C ASP A 115 -18.41 -0.37 -10.59
N PHE A 116 -17.92 0.59 -9.78
CA PHE A 116 -18.45 1.94 -9.69
C PHE A 116 -18.48 2.66 -11.05
N THR A 117 -17.50 2.41 -11.92
CA THR A 117 -17.39 3.07 -13.22
C THR A 117 -18.58 2.79 -14.14
N SER A 118 -19.32 1.68 -13.91
CA SER A 118 -20.51 1.35 -14.69
C SER A 118 -21.70 2.28 -14.41
N PHE A 119 -21.67 3.06 -13.35
CA PHE A 119 -22.69 4.04 -12.98
C PHE A 119 -22.31 5.48 -13.37
N VAL A 120 -21.07 5.71 -13.82
CA VAL A 120 -20.57 7.03 -14.19
C VAL A 120 -20.87 7.31 -15.67
N PRO A 121 -21.61 8.39 -15.99
CA PRO A 121 -21.81 8.81 -17.37
C PRO A 121 -20.48 9.10 -18.07
N LYS A 122 -20.35 8.73 -19.35
CA LYS A 122 -19.11 8.97 -20.11
C LYS A 122 -18.73 10.44 -20.25
N SER A 123 -19.72 11.34 -20.15
CA SER A 123 -19.50 12.80 -20.14
C SER A 123 -18.97 13.34 -18.83
N LYS A 124 -19.02 12.56 -17.73
CA LYS A 124 -18.58 12.99 -16.40
C LYS A 124 -17.07 12.82 -16.28
N PRO A 125 -16.31 13.89 -15.94
CA PRO A 125 -14.90 13.82 -15.63
C PRO A 125 -14.58 12.80 -14.53
N LEU A 126 -13.66 11.88 -14.79
CA LEU A 126 -13.26 10.83 -13.85
C LEU A 126 -11.74 10.68 -13.83
N HIS A 127 -11.16 10.85 -12.65
CA HIS A 127 -9.78 10.50 -12.36
C HIS A 127 -9.72 9.20 -11.56
N LEU A 128 -8.99 8.21 -12.05
CA LEU A 128 -8.71 6.97 -11.33
C LEU A 128 -7.31 7.02 -10.72
N HIS A 129 -7.20 6.87 -9.41
CA HIS A 129 -5.93 6.62 -8.74
C HIS A 129 -5.66 5.11 -8.69
N PHE A 130 -4.73 4.67 -9.51
CA PHE A 130 -4.33 3.27 -9.64
C PHE A 130 -3.22 2.96 -8.63
N LEU A 131 -3.57 2.24 -7.56
CA LEU A 131 -2.67 1.96 -6.45
C LEU A 131 -1.82 0.72 -6.66
N GLU A 132 -2.39 -0.31 -7.28
CA GLU A 132 -1.68 -1.56 -7.52
C GLU A 132 -2.33 -2.33 -8.67
N SER A 133 -1.51 -3.06 -9.42
CA SER A 133 -2.01 -4.10 -10.31
C SER A 133 -2.66 -5.21 -9.48
N LYS A 134 -3.63 -5.93 -10.04
CA LYS A 134 -4.06 -7.19 -9.45
C LYS A 134 -2.98 -8.26 -9.66
N SER A 135 -1.84 -8.08 -8.99
CA SER A 135 -0.64 -8.90 -9.11
C SER A 135 -0.94 -10.39 -8.99
N GLY A 136 -1.90 -10.77 -8.12
CA GLY A 136 -2.37 -12.15 -7.99
C GLY A 136 -2.91 -12.79 -9.28
N VAL A 137 -3.22 -12.01 -10.31
CA VAL A 137 -3.71 -12.49 -11.61
C VAL A 137 -2.63 -12.44 -12.69
N PHE A 138 -1.66 -11.54 -12.55
CA PHE A 138 -0.61 -11.30 -13.55
C PHE A 138 0.75 -11.87 -13.15
N ASP A 139 0.91 -12.27 -11.88
CA ASP A 139 2.19 -12.72 -11.32
C ASP A 139 2.19 -14.23 -11.00
N SER A 140 3.32 -14.88 -11.25
CA SER A 140 3.55 -16.31 -10.94
C SER A 140 3.70 -16.60 -9.45
N VAL A 141 4.05 -15.60 -8.64
CA VAL A 141 4.25 -15.72 -7.18
C VAL A 141 2.97 -16.08 -6.44
N SER A 142 1.80 -15.72 -6.98
CA SER A 142 0.48 -16.06 -6.41
C SER A 142 0.20 -17.57 -6.31
N HIS A 143 0.98 -18.39 -7.02
CA HIS A 143 0.84 -19.84 -7.04
C HIS A 143 1.76 -20.56 -6.05
N LEU A 144 2.53 -19.80 -5.29
CA LEU A 144 3.44 -20.33 -4.29
C LEU A 144 2.87 -20.18 -2.88
N ASN A 145 3.17 -21.15 -2.04
CA ASN A 145 2.99 -21.04 -0.60
C ASN A 145 3.95 -19.98 -0.03
N SER A 146 3.76 -19.56 1.21
CA SER A 146 4.61 -18.55 1.86
C SER A 146 6.09 -18.94 1.88
N ASP A 147 6.38 -20.25 1.97
CA ASP A 147 7.72 -20.83 1.94
C ASP A 147 8.32 -21.00 0.52
N GLY A 148 7.60 -20.61 -0.51
CA GLY A 148 8.02 -20.75 -1.91
C GLY A 148 7.74 -22.10 -2.55
N SER A 149 7.19 -23.06 -1.81
CA SER A 149 6.77 -24.34 -2.39
C SER A 149 5.56 -24.16 -3.31
N GLY A 150 5.47 -24.99 -4.37
CA GLY A 150 4.36 -24.92 -5.32
C GLY A 150 3.04 -25.34 -4.68
N MET A 151 1.97 -24.57 -4.91
CA MET A 151 0.63 -24.98 -4.53
C MET A 151 0.13 -26.05 -5.48
N TRP A 152 -0.31 -27.21 -4.97
CA TRP A 152 -0.81 -28.33 -5.80
C TRP A 152 -1.97 -27.96 -6.74
N ARG A 153 -2.67 -26.86 -6.43
CA ARG A 153 -3.79 -26.30 -7.24
C ARG A 153 -3.34 -25.27 -8.29
N ALA A 154 -2.04 -24.99 -8.40
CA ALA A 154 -1.51 -23.93 -9.26
C ALA A 154 -2.01 -24.01 -10.71
N HIS A 155 -2.05 -25.20 -11.31
CA HIS A 155 -2.51 -25.37 -12.70
C HIS A 155 -3.99 -24.99 -12.90
N VAL A 156 -4.85 -25.32 -11.93
CA VAL A 156 -6.29 -24.97 -11.98
C VAL A 156 -6.47 -23.46 -11.81
N VAL A 157 -5.75 -22.87 -10.86
CA VAL A 157 -5.78 -21.43 -10.61
C VAL A 157 -5.29 -20.67 -11.84
N HIS A 158 -4.21 -21.12 -12.49
CA HIS A 158 -3.66 -20.48 -13.70
C HIS A 158 -4.64 -20.51 -14.88
N ALA A 159 -5.33 -21.62 -15.11
CA ALA A 159 -6.36 -21.69 -16.16
C ALA A 159 -7.53 -20.75 -15.90
N LEU A 160 -7.94 -20.59 -14.64
CA LEU A 160 -9.04 -19.72 -14.24
C LEU A 160 -8.65 -18.23 -14.27
N GLN A 161 -7.39 -17.90 -14.02
CA GLN A 161 -6.84 -16.55 -14.13
C GLN A 161 -6.99 -15.96 -15.54
N PHE A 162 -6.95 -16.78 -16.58
CA PHE A 162 -7.17 -16.32 -17.93
C PHE A 162 -8.52 -15.61 -18.13
N TYR A 163 -9.59 -16.13 -17.54
CA TYR A 163 -10.91 -15.49 -17.56
C TYR A 163 -10.94 -14.21 -16.71
N HIS A 164 -10.32 -14.25 -15.55
CA HIS A 164 -10.22 -13.09 -14.68
C HIS A 164 -9.43 -11.96 -15.33
N ARG A 165 -8.31 -12.28 -15.97
CA ARG A 165 -7.46 -11.32 -16.68
C ARG A 165 -8.26 -10.56 -17.75
N ARG A 166 -9.00 -11.27 -18.60
CA ARG A 166 -9.85 -10.65 -19.63
C ARG A 166 -10.89 -9.72 -19.04
N ARG A 167 -11.54 -10.14 -17.96
CA ARG A 167 -12.54 -9.33 -17.29
C ARG A 167 -11.95 -8.07 -16.65
N ILE A 168 -10.82 -8.20 -15.97
CA ILE A 168 -10.10 -7.06 -15.38
C ILE A 168 -9.67 -6.09 -16.48
N ILE A 169 -9.07 -6.56 -17.56
CA ILE A 169 -8.71 -5.73 -18.72
C ILE A 169 -9.95 -5.02 -19.28
N SER A 170 -11.06 -5.73 -19.38
CA SER A 170 -12.33 -5.15 -19.85
C SER A 170 -12.85 -4.03 -18.95
N SER A 171 -12.64 -4.09 -17.63
CA SER A 171 -13.08 -3.02 -16.72
C SER A 171 -12.31 -1.71 -16.93
N PHE A 172 -11.12 -1.76 -17.54
CA PHE A 172 -10.32 -0.58 -17.90
C PHE A 172 -10.61 -0.04 -19.30
N LYS A 173 -11.47 -0.73 -20.09
CA LYS A 173 -11.76 -0.33 -21.49
C LYS A 173 -12.26 1.11 -21.59
N GLY A 174 -13.10 1.55 -20.64
CA GLY A 174 -13.62 2.92 -20.61
C GLY A 174 -12.52 3.97 -20.57
N PHE A 175 -11.42 3.71 -19.88
CA PHE A 175 -10.27 4.64 -19.76
C PHE A 175 -9.43 4.73 -21.04
N LYS A 176 -9.54 3.74 -21.93
CA LYS A 176 -8.90 3.81 -23.27
C LYS A 176 -9.72 4.61 -24.27
N GLU A 177 -11.02 4.59 -24.12
CA GLU A 177 -11.96 5.05 -25.13
C GLU A 177 -12.59 6.41 -24.80
N ASN A 178 -12.36 6.92 -23.57
CA ASN A 178 -13.03 8.12 -23.08
C ASN A 178 -12.01 9.15 -22.61
N GLU A 179 -11.89 10.26 -23.33
CA GLU A 179 -11.00 11.37 -23.05
C GLU A 179 -11.30 12.12 -21.72
N ASN A 180 -12.56 12.00 -21.22
CA ASN A 180 -12.95 12.58 -19.94
C ASN A 180 -12.50 11.71 -18.74
N TRP A 181 -11.86 10.55 -19.00
CA TRP A 181 -11.43 9.59 -17.98
C TRP A 181 -9.92 9.42 -18.03
N ILE A 182 -9.25 9.81 -16.96
CA ILE A 182 -7.78 9.69 -16.85
C ILE A 182 -7.37 8.80 -15.69
N ILE A 183 -6.15 8.26 -15.77
CA ILE A 183 -5.56 7.42 -14.74
C ILE A 183 -4.24 8.04 -14.27
N SER A 184 -4.01 8.02 -12.96
CA SER A 184 -2.68 8.21 -12.38
C SER A 184 -2.34 7.01 -11.51
N ALA A 185 -1.16 6.44 -11.73
CA ALA A 185 -0.60 5.41 -10.88
C ALA A 185 0.09 6.01 -9.64
N ASN A 186 0.20 5.24 -8.57
CA ASN A 186 0.86 5.69 -7.35
C ASN A 186 2.39 5.64 -7.39
N SER A 187 2.98 5.21 -8.51
CA SER A 187 4.42 5.09 -8.72
C SER A 187 4.75 4.98 -10.20
N ASN A 188 6.01 5.18 -10.58
CA ASN A 188 6.49 4.92 -11.94
C ASN A 188 6.39 3.42 -12.27
N TYR A 189 6.67 2.55 -11.29
CA TYR A 189 6.49 1.11 -11.44
C TYR A 189 5.03 0.75 -11.75
N SER A 190 4.08 1.26 -10.97
CA SER A 190 2.65 1.01 -11.21
C SER A 190 2.18 1.60 -12.54
N ALA A 191 2.74 2.74 -12.98
CA ALA A 191 2.45 3.32 -14.29
C ALA A 191 2.97 2.42 -15.43
N SER A 192 4.16 1.83 -15.27
CA SER A 192 4.71 0.86 -16.21
C SER A 192 3.84 -0.39 -16.29
N LYS A 193 3.38 -0.90 -15.14
CA LYS A 193 2.44 -2.04 -15.09
C LYS A 193 1.10 -1.73 -15.71
N LEU A 194 0.58 -0.52 -15.53
CA LEU A 194 -0.65 -0.07 -16.18
C LEU A 194 -0.52 -0.11 -17.71
N MET A 195 0.63 0.31 -18.26
CA MET A 195 0.91 0.22 -19.67
C MET A 195 1.09 -1.23 -20.12
N GLU A 196 1.88 -2.02 -19.41
CA GLU A 196 2.21 -3.41 -19.78
C GLU A 196 0.96 -4.32 -19.77
N GLU A 197 0.15 -4.23 -18.72
CA GLU A 197 -0.95 -5.17 -18.49
C GLU A 197 -2.27 -4.72 -19.14
N TYR A 198 -2.51 -3.41 -19.16
CA TYR A 198 -3.76 -2.83 -19.65
C TYR A 198 -3.60 -2.03 -20.94
N GLY A 199 -2.36 -1.68 -21.35
CA GLY A 199 -2.07 -0.85 -22.52
C GLY A 199 -2.63 0.57 -22.39
N ILE A 200 -2.53 1.16 -21.17
CA ILE A 200 -3.00 2.50 -20.85
C ILE A 200 -1.81 3.33 -20.37
N ALA A 201 -1.57 4.46 -21.02
CA ALA A 201 -0.63 5.45 -20.53
C ALA A 201 -1.28 6.21 -19.36
N GLY A 202 -0.70 6.11 -18.18
CA GLY A 202 -1.14 6.84 -16.99
C GLY A 202 -0.06 7.84 -16.53
N GLY A 203 -0.48 8.95 -15.92
CA GLY A 203 0.43 9.80 -15.15
C GLY A 203 0.81 9.17 -13.82
N VAL A 204 1.67 9.85 -13.06
CA VAL A 204 1.97 9.47 -11.68
C VAL A 204 1.32 10.47 -10.72
N LEU A 205 0.82 9.97 -9.62
CA LEU A 205 0.36 10.73 -8.46
C LEU A 205 0.80 9.94 -7.22
N PHE A 206 1.91 10.33 -6.61
CA PHE A 206 2.48 9.64 -5.47
C PHE A 206 1.53 9.66 -4.26
N PRO A 207 1.54 8.63 -3.40
CA PRO A 207 0.73 8.60 -2.19
C PRO A 207 1.25 9.58 -1.15
N VAL A 208 0.42 9.89 -0.15
CA VAL A 208 0.78 10.80 0.94
C VAL A 208 1.38 10.06 2.12
N VAL A 209 2.44 10.64 2.67
CA VAL A 209 3.04 10.24 3.95
C VAL A 209 2.92 11.39 4.93
N ASP A 210 2.33 11.13 6.09
CA ASP A 210 2.29 12.10 7.17
C ASP A 210 3.50 11.91 8.08
N LEU A 211 4.51 12.75 7.90
CA LEU A 211 5.74 12.69 8.67
C LEU A 211 5.51 12.98 10.16
N SER A 212 4.44 13.70 10.52
CA SER A 212 4.14 14.00 11.92
C SER A 212 3.77 12.74 12.73
N GLU A 213 3.33 11.68 12.05
CA GLU A 213 3.09 10.38 12.70
C GLU A 213 4.40 9.78 13.28
N PHE A 214 5.56 10.17 12.74
CA PHE A 214 6.88 9.65 13.11
C PHE A 214 7.71 10.61 13.97
N GLN A 215 7.30 11.88 14.08
CA GLN A 215 8.03 12.93 14.81
C GLN A 215 7.68 13.03 16.31
N ARG A 216 6.94 12.06 16.85
CA ARG A 216 6.63 12.05 18.27
C ARG A 216 7.91 11.89 19.07
N GLU A 217 8.10 12.80 20.04
CA GLU A 217 9.31 12.85 20.88
C GLU A 217 9.55 11.51 21.60
N ASP A 218 10.83 11.18 21.71
CA ASP A 218 11.32 10.00 22.40
C ASP A 218 10.76 9.98 23.84
N SER A 219 9.95 8.99 24.13
CA SER A 219 9.38 8.81 25.46
C SER A 219 10.38 8.05 26.35
N PRO A 220 10.53 8.43 27.64
CA PRO A 220 11.33 7.64 28.60
C PRO A 220 10.88 6.17 28.73
N SER A 221 9.77 5.81 28.05
CA SER A 221 9.22 4.44 27.97
C SER A 221 9.81 3.59 26.84
N GLU A 222 10.68 4.12 25.94
CA GLU A 222 11.19 3.36 24.79
C GLU A 222 11.84 2.04 25.18
N GLY A 223 12.73 2.04 26.16
CA GLY A 223 13.34 0.80 26.66
C GLY A 223 12.32 -0.20 27.21
N ARG A 224 11.25 0.28 27.86
CA ARG A 224 10.15 -0.59 28.35
C ARG A 224 9.31 -1.15 27.20
N VAL A 225 9.08 -0.35 26.16
CA VAL A 225 8.35 -0.79 24.96
C VAL A 225 9.16 -1.84 24.22
N ILE A 226 10.43 -1.64 24.00
CA ILE A 226 11.32 -2.63 23.37
C ILE A 226 11.36 -3.92 24.18
N ASN A 227 11.56 -3.84 25.50
CA ASN A 227 11.56 -5.03 26.36
C ASN A 227 10.22 -5.78 26.33
N ARG A 228 9.10 -5.07 26.25
CA ARG A 228 7.78 -5.69 26.07
C ARG A 228 7.63 -6.39 24.73
N LEU A 229 8.09 -5.77 23.67
CA LEU A 229 7.96 -6.27 22.30
C LEU A 229 8.92 -7.44 22.02
N ARG A 230 10.13 -7.39 22.54
CA ARG A 230 11.22 -8.34 22.26
C ARG A 230 11.64 -9.22 23.43
N GLY A 231 11.12 -8.95 24.62
CA GLY A 231 11.68 -9.52 25.84
C GLY A 231 13.05 -8.94 26.18
N SER A 232 13.85 -9.63 27.00
CA SER A 232 15.18 -9.20 27.46
C SER A 232 16.30 -9.59 26.51
N ASN A 233 16.03 -9.81 25.21
CA ASN A 233 17.06 -10.14 24.23
C ASN A 233 17.72 -8.87 23.71
N ASP A 234 19.01 -8.68 23.99
CA ASP A 234 19.81 -7.51 23.60
C ASP A 234 20.43 -7.65 22.20
N SER A 235 20.10 -8.71 21.43
CA SER A 235 20.62 -8.91 20.09
C SER A 235 20.19 -7.78 19.15
N GLU A 236 21.09 -7.38 18.24
CA GLU A 236 20.72 -6.51 17.13
C GLU A 236 19.66 -7.19 16.22
N TYR A 237 18.80 -6.39 15.61
CA TYR A 237 17.74 -6.93 14.78
C TYR A 237 17.42 -6.05 13.58
N VAL A 238 16.81 -6.67 12.60
CA VAL A 238 16.17 -5.99 11.48
C VAL A 238 14.66 -6.20 11.53
N VAL A 239 13.93 -5.25 10.95
CA VAL A 239 12.47 -5.31 10.89
C VAL A 239 11.99 -5.48 9.46
N THR A 240 11.03 -6.36 9.24
CA THR A 240 10.24 -6.40 8.01
C THR A 240 8.76 -6.21 8.31
N VAL A 241 8.08 -5.43 7.46
CA VAL A 241 6.66 -5.06 7.66
C VAL A 241 5.80 -5.67 6.56
N GLY A 242 4.82 -6.47 6.95
CA GLY A 242 3.87 -7.09 6.03
C GLY A 242 3.28 -8.38 6.57
N ASN A 243 2.21 -8.85 5.93
CA ASN A 243 1.65 -10.16 6.26
C ASN A 243 2.58 -11.29 5.81
N LEU A 244 2.32 -12.50 6.27
CA LEU A 244 3.12 -13.69 5.95
C LEU A 244 2.79 -14.30 4.57
N SER A 245 2.26 -13.53 3.64
CA SER A 245 2.07 -14.01 2.26
C SER A 245 3.40 -14.10 1.53
N ARG A 246 3.49 -14.97 0.52
CA ARG A 246 4.68 -15.07 -0.34
C ARG A 246 5.04 -13.71 -0.95
N PHE A 247 4.05 -12.90 -1.31
CA PHE A 247 4.27 -11.56 -1.86
C PHE A 247 5.07 -10.63 -0.95
N LYS A 248 4.98 -10.79 0.37
CA LYS A 248 5.70 -9.92 1.31
C LYS A 248 7.09 -10.41 1.67
N GLY A 249 7.47 -11.65 1.27
CA GLY A 249 8.83 -12.14 1.33
C GLY A 249 9.40 -12.38 2.72
N ALA A 250 8.57 -12.65 3.75
CA ALA A 250 9.06 -12.85 5.12
C ALA A 250 9.99 -14.07 5.25
N PHE A 251 9.72 -15.17 4.56
CA PHE A 251 10.59 -16.36 4.54
C PHE A 251 11.92 -16.05 3.83
N GLU A 252 11.87 -15.28 2.75
CA GLU A 252 13.08 -14.84 2.03
C GLU A 252 13.91 -13.88 2.90
N ALA A 253 13.26 -13.04 3.72
CA ALA A 253 13.97 -12.19 4.68
C ALA A 253 14.81 -13.01 5.64
N VAL A 254 14.29 -14.14 6.16
CA VAL A 254 15.05 -15.05 7.02
C VAL A 254 16.28 -15.61 6.29
N GLU A 255 16.12 -16.04 5.03
CA GLU A 255 17.24 -16.59 4.23
C GLU A 255 18.34 -15.56 4.01
N HIS A 256 17.97 -14.30 3.73
CA HIS A 256 18.91 -13.24 3.40
C HIS A 256 19.69 -12.68 4.60
N ILE A 257 19.16 -12.83 5.83
CA ILE A 257 19.87 -12.42 7.05
C ILE A 257 20.58 -13.59 7.75
N ALA A 258 20.42 -14.82 7.27
CA ALA A 258 21.08 -15.97 7.84
C ALA A 258 22.61 -15.79 7.85
N GLY A 259 23.24 -16.01 9.01
CA GLY A 259 24.67 -15.80 9.22
C GLY A 259 25.13 -14.35 9.33
N CYS A 260 24.21 -13.39 9.57
CA CYS A 260 24.54 -11.98 9.78
C CYS A 260 24.56 -11.55 11.27
N ASP A 261 24.34 -12.49 12.19
CA ASP A 261 24.21 -12.20 13.64
C ASP A 261 23.16 -11.13 13.93
N LEU A 262 22.00 -11.29 13.30
CA LEU A 262 20.84 -10.42 13.44
C LEU A 262 19.58 -11.25 13.70
N ASP A 263 18.72 -10.76 14.59
CA ASP A 263 17.37 -11.25 14.75
C ASP A 263 16.45 -10.65 13.67
N LEU A 264 15.36 -11.35 13.34
CA LEU A 264 14.31 -10.83 12.49
C LEU A 264 13.05 -10.53 13.30
N VAL A 265 12.56 -9.31 13.23
CA VAL A 265 11.23 -8.95 13.71
C VAL A 265 10.31 -8.74 12.53
N VAL A 266 9.23 -9.51 12.46
CA VAL A 266 8.19 -9.39 11.43
C VAL A 266 6.98 -8.71 12.03
N VAL A 267 6.55 -7.60 11.46
CA VAL A 267 5.36 -6.87 11.91
C VAL A 267 4.23 -7.03 10.89
N GLY A 268 3.07 -7.52 11.36
CA GLY A 268 1.87 -7.68 10.52
C GLY A 268 1.49 -9.14 10.24
N GLY A 269 2.18 -10.11 10.83
CA GLY A 269 1.71 -11.50 10.91
C GLY A 269 0.42 -11.56 11.74
N GLY A 270 -0.62 -12.25 11.28
CA GLY A 270 -1.80 -12.51 12.10
C GLY A 270 -1.53 -13.60 13.14
N ASP A 271 -2.50 -13.87 14.03
CA ASP A 271 -2.43 -14.96 15.00
C ASP A 271 -2.75 -16.31 14.34
N GLY A 272 -1.84 -16.80 13.50
CA GLY A 272 -2.09 -18.01 12.73
C GLY A 272 -0.92 -19.01 12.74
N PRO A 273 -1.15 -20.25 12.27
CA PRO A 273 -0.11 -21.30 12.21
C PRO A 273 1.10 -20.89 11.34
N GLY A 274 0.93 -19.89 10.43
CA GLY A 274 2.02 -19.35 9.63
C GLY A 274 3.15 -18.73 10.46
N ASN A 275 2.83 -18.15 11.63
CA ASN A 275 3.83 -17.58 12.55
C ASN A 275 4.79 -18.66 13.07
N GLN A 276 4.24 -19.81 13.49
CA GLN A 276 5.03 -20.92 14.01
C GLN A 276 5.93 -21.54 12.92
N ASN A 277 5.42 -21.61 11.69
CA ASN A 277 6.18 -22.09 10.54
C ASN A 277 7.38 -21.17 10.26
N LEU A 278 7.18 -19.86 10.26
CA LEU A 278 8.26 -18.89 10.03
C LEU A 278 9.32 -18.93 11.15
N VAL A 279 8.88 -18.98 12.42
CA VAL A 279 9.79 -19.11 13.58
C VAL A 279 10.60 -20.42 13.52
N SER A 280 9.95 -21.53 13.14
CA SER A 280 10.63 -22.82 12.99
C SER A 280 11.62 -22.81 11.83
N PHE A 281 11.26 -22.16 10.72
CA PHE A 281 12.13 -21.97 9.56
C PHE A 281 13.37 -21.15 9.93
N GLY A 282 13.18 -20.03 10.63
CA GLY A 282 14.28 -19.21 11.12
C GLY A 282 15.23 -19.98 12.04
N ARG A 283 14.69 -20.74 12.98
CA ARG A 283 15.50 -21.59 13.86
C ARG A 283 16.34 -22.60 13.09
N GLY A 284 15.80 -23.17 12.00
CA GLY A 284 16.53 -24.10 11.12
C GLY A 284 17.72 -23.46 10.43
N LEU A 285 17.69 -22.15 10.21
CA LEU A 285 18.76 -21.35 9.59
C LEU A 285 19.61 -20.55 10.61
N GLY A 286 19.41 -20.78 11.91
CA GLY A 286 20.13 -20.08 12.97
C GLY A 286 19.70 -18.61 13.16
N VAL A 287 18.52 -18.25 12.67
CA VAL A 287 17.94 -16.90 12.82
C VAL A 287 16.84 -16.93 13.88
N ASN A 288 16.93 -16.07 14.89
CA ASN A 288 15.84 -15.87 15.83
C ASN A 288 14.77 -14.97 15.20
N VAL A 289 13.55 -15.46 15.10
CA VAL A 289 12.43 -14.78 14.46
C VAL A 289 11.34 -14.47 15.48
N GLN A 290 10.95 -13.22 15.56
CA GLN A 290 9.80 -12.77 16.35
C GLN A 290 8.72 -12.19 15.42
N VAL A 291 7.46 -12.59 15.63
CA VAL A 291 6.32 -12.05 14.87
C VAL A 291 5.45 -11.21 15.80
N LEU A 292 5.23 -9.96 15.43
CA LEU A 292 4.44 -8.99 16.18
C LEU A 292 3.23 -8.56 15.34
N SER A 293 2.09 -8.36 16.00
CA SER A 293 0.86 -7.88 15.37
C SER A 293 0.21 -6.79 16.22
N ASN A 294 -0.67 -6.00 15.59
CA ASN A 294 -1.49 -4.98 16.26
C ASN A 294 -0.67 -3.94 17.05
N LEU A 295 0.50 -3.54 16.53
CA LEU A 295 1.27 -2.44 17.09
C LEU A 295 0.57 -1.11 16.81
N ASP A 296 0.52 -0.23 17.80
CA ASP A 296 0.14 1.16 17.58
C ASP A 296 1.29 1.95 16.90
N SER A 297 1.03 3.20 16.55
CA SER A 297 2.03 4.03 15.84
C SER A 297 3.26 4.34 16.68
N VAL A 298 3.14 4.44 18.00
CA VAL A 298 4.26 4.70 18.93
C VAL A 298 5.11 3.44 19.04
N GLU A 299 4.49 2.29 19.26
CA GLU A 299 5.16 0.99 19.31
C GLU A 299 5.91 0.69 18.01
N MET A 300 5.25 0.95 16.86
CA MET A 300 5.88 0.76 15.54
C MET A 300 7.10 1.68 15.38
N SER A 301 6.97 2.97 15.65
CA SER A 301 8.07 3.93 15.52
C SER A 301 9.24 3.58 16.44
N THR A 302 8.96 3.21 17.70
CA THR A 302 9.97 2.78 18.66
C THR A 302 10.72 1.53 18.20
N LEU A 303 9.95 0.52 17.70
CA LEU A 303 10.53 -0.72 17.19
C LEU A 303 11.44 -0.47 15.98
N LEU A 304 10.99 0.37 15.03
CA LEU A 304 11.77 0.70 13.84
C LEU A 304 13.03 1.51 14.21
N LYS A 305 12.92 2.58 14.99
CA LYS A 305 14.07 3.42 15.42
C LYS A 305 15.20 2.62 16.05
N SER A 306 14.85 1.62 16.86
CA SER A 306 15.83 0.79 17.57
C SER A 306 16.41 -0.35 16.72
N SER A 307 15.95 -0.52 15.47
CA SER A 307 16.46 -1.56 14.59
C SER A 307 17.76 -1.17 13.88
N THR A 308 18.54 -2.17 13.47
CA THR A 308 19.73 -1.97 12.63
C THR A 308 19.34 -1.47 11.25
N ALA A 309 18.28 -2.05 10.69
CA ALA A 309 17.72 -1.66 9.39
C ALA A 309 16.26 -2.10 9.28
N VAL A 310 15.51 -1.47 8.38
CA VAL A 310 14.25 -1.99 7.88
C VAL A 310 14.52 -2.68 6.56
N ILE A 311 14.08 -3.93 6.43
CA ILE A 311 14.30 -4.73 5.22
C ILE A 311 12.99 -5.09 4.54
N GLY A 312 12.99 -5.19 3.22
CA GLY A 312 11.80 -5.57 2.47
C GLY A 312 12.12 -6.39 1.22
N LEU A 313 11.45 -7.55 1.14
CA LEU A 313 11.57 -8.49 0.02
C LEU A 313 10.20 -8.75 -0.64
N ALA A 314 9.30 -7.77 -0.62
CA ALA A 314 8.02 -7.93 -1.28
C ALA A 314 8.19 -8.00 -2.80
N HIS A 315 7.45 -8.93 -3.42
CA HIS A 315 7.43 -9.07 -4.87
C HIS A 315 6.48 -8.02 -5.47
N GLY A 316 7.00 -7.21 -6.41
CA GLY A 316 6.17 -6.26 -7.14
C GLY A 316 5.45 -5.22 -6.26
N GLU A 317 6.09 -4.75 -5.19
CA GLU A 317 5.53 -3.68 -4.35
C GLU A 317 5.18 -2.46 -5.19
N ALA A 318 3.98 -1.91 -5.00
CA ALA A 318 3.48 -0.86 -5.87
C ALA A 318 4.21 0.48 -5.72
N PHE A 319 4.51 0.91 -4.49
CA PHE A 319 5.24 2.14 -4.22
C PHE A 319 6.33 1.95 -3.16
N GLY A 320 5.98 1.29 -2.03
CA GLY A 320 6.89 1.12 -0.91
C GLY A 320 6.78 2.26 0.10
N LEU A 321 5.72 2.27 0.89
CA LEU A 321 5.59 3.20 2.02
C LEU A 321 6.60 2.89 3.12
N THR A 322 6.91 1.62 3.35
CA THR A 322 7.82 1.18 4.41
C THR A 322 9.23 1.78 4.34
N PRO A 323 9.92 1.85 3.17
CA PRO A 323 11.18 2.57 3.10
C PRO A 323 11.06 4.06 3.40
N ILE A 324 9.95 4.72 3.03
CA ILE A 324 9.71 6.13 3.38
C ILE A 324 9.53 6.28 4.90
N GLU A 325 8.74 5.41 5.53
CA GLU A 325 8.57 5.37 6.99
C GLU A 325 9.91 5.13 7.70
N SER A 326 10.76 4.26 7.16
CA SER A 326 12.11 4.00 7.64
C SER A 326 13.01 5.24 7.57
N MET A 327 13.06 5.91 6.40
CA MET A 327 13.82 7.14 6.19
C MET A 327 13.36 8.28 7.11
N ALA A 328 12.04 8.44 7.30
CA ALA A 328 11.48 9.44 8.19
C ALA A 328 11.90 9.26 9.66
N LEU A 329 12.23 8.03 10.05
CA LEU A 329 12.75 7.67 11.37
C LEU A 329 14.28 7.65 11.45
N GLY A 330 14.99 7.96 10.35
CA GLY A 330 16.45 7.90 10.28
C GLY A 330 17.01 6.47 10.31
N VAL A 331 16.20 5.48 9.97
CA VAL A 331 16.59 4.05 9.95
C VAL A 331 16.96 3.63 8.53
N PRO A 332 18.10 2.94 8.31
CA PRO A 332 18.51 2.48 7.00
C PRO A 332 17.48 1.56 6.33
N PRO A 333 16.95 1.91 5.15
CA PRO A 333 16.15 0.99 4.34
C PRO A 333 17.07 0.11 3.48
N ILE A 334 16.89 -1.21 3.54
CA ILE A 334 17.57 -2.19 2.67
C ILE A 334 16.49 -3.04 2.01
N PHE A 335 16.25 -2.84 0.74
CA PHE A 335 15.13 -3.45 0.04
C PHE A 335 15.58 -4.18 -1.22
N VAL A 336 14.77 -5.13 -1.65
CA VAL A 336 15.00 -5.79 -2.93
C VAL A 336 14.89 -4.78 -4.07
N ASP A 337 15.80 -4.90 -5.06
CA ASP A 337 15.79 -4.05 -6.26
C ASP A 337 14.66 -4.44 -7.22
N GLU A 338 13.40 -4.22 -6.77
CA GLU A 338 12.18 -4.55 -7.52
C GLU A 338 11.08 -3.52 -7.25
N GLY A 339 10.14 -3.42 -8.19
CA GLY A 339 8.90 -2.69 -7.99
C GLY A 339 9.09 -1.20 -7.70
N GLY A 340 8.18 -0.66 -6.92
CA GLY A 340 8.13 0.75 -6.49
C GLY A 340 9.22 1.13 -5.48
N TYR A 341 9.99 0.19 -4.97
CA TYR A 341 11.16 0.51 -4.14
C TYR A 341 12.18 1.37 -4.88
N ARG A 342 12.28 1.21 -6.20
CA ARG A 342 13.11 2.03 -7.10
C ARG A 342 12.65 3.48 -7.21
N ASP A 343 11.38 3.76 -6.88
CA ASP A 343 10.87 5.13 -6.82
C ASP A 343 11.25 5.83 -5.52
N THR A 344 11.49 5.07 -4.45
CA THR A 344 11.73 5.60 -3.10
C THR A 344 13.21 5.59 -2.71
N ILE A 345 13.93 4.53 -3.03
CA ILE A 345 15.34 4.34 -2.68
C ILE A 345 16.24 4.63 -3.87
N VAL A 346 17.28 5.42 -3.64
CA VAL A 346 18.43 5.59 -4.54
C VAL A 346 19.59 4.80 -3.94
N ASP A 347 20.00 3.70 -4.60
CA ASP A 347 20.97 2.76 -4.06
C ASP A 347 22.29 3.43 -3.64
N GLY A 348 22.75 3.15 -2.42
CA GLY A 348 23.95 3.70 -1.81
C GLY A 348 23.87 5.17 -1.37
N VAL A 349 22.76 5.86 -1.63
CA VAL A 349 22.54 7.28 -1.30
C VAL A 349 21.69 7.44 -0.03
N ASN A 350 20.49 6.87 -0.01
CA ASN A 350 19.55 6.94 1.11
C ASN A 350 19.13 5.57 1.64
N GLY A 351 19.85 4.52 1.28
CA GLY A 351 19.61 3.13 1.62
C GLY A 351 20.23 2.21 0.58
N ARG A 352 19.78 0.97 0.54
CA ARG A 352 20.27 -0.01 -0.44
C ARG A 352 19.10 -0.66 -1.19
N LEU A 353 19.33 -0.83 -2.49
CA LEU A 353 18.56 -1.72 -3.35
C LEU A 353 19.44 -2.92 -3.71
N VAL A 354 19.01 -4.12 -3.32
CA VAL A 354 19.83 -5.34 -3.47
C VAL A 354 19.06 -6.36 -4.29
N THR A 355 19.75 -6.98 -5.24
CA THR A 355 19.16 -8.04 -6.06
C THR A 355 18.74 -9.24 -5.18
N ARG A 356 17.56 -9.78 -5.45
CA ARG A 356 17.05 -10.97 -4.77
C ARG A 356 17.96 -12.17 -5.02
N GLY A 357 18.31 -12.88 -3.96
CA GLY A 357 19.20 -14.06 -4.03
C GLY A 357 20.69 -13.73 -3.98
N GLU A 358 21.10 -12.46 -4.06
CA GLU A 358 22.51 -12.08 -3.94
C GLU A 358 22.89 -11.93 -2.44
N PHE A 359 23.00 -13.06 -1.74
CA PHE A 359 23.20 -13.12 -0.29
C PHE A 359 24.42 -12.32 0.21
N ASN A 360 25.51 -12.28 -0.57
CA ASN A 360 26.71 -11.52 -0.18
C ASN A 360 26.45 -10.02 -0.22
N ASP A 361 25.71 -9.52 -1.20
CA ASP A 361 25.36 -8.10 -1.31
C ASP A 361 24.41 -7.68 -0.19
N TRP A 362 23.46 -8.55 0.17
CA TRP A 362 22.60 -8.35 1.34
C TRP A 362 23.41 -8.25 2.63
N ARG A 363 24.37 -9.18 2.84
CA ARG A 363 25.27 -9.14 4.00
C ARG A 363 26.06 -7.84 4.04
N GLN A 364 26.62 -7.42 2.90
CA GLN A 364 27.36 -6.16 2.80
C GLN A 364 26.47 -4.96 3.10
N ALA A 365 25.24 -4.90 2.60
CA ALA A 365 24.29 -3.84 2.87
C ALA A 365 23.95 -3.76 4.37
N LEU A 366 23.74 -4.90 5.03
CA LEU A 366 23.50 -4.98 6.47
C LEU A 366 24.71 -4.52 7.30
N MET A 367 25.93 -4.84 6.86
CA MET A 367 27.16 -4.32 7.49
C MET A 367 27.27 -2.80 7.35
N GLN A 368 26.94 -2.25 6.18
CA GLN A 368 26.89 -0.80 5.96
C GLN A 368 25.86 -0.12 6.86
N ALA A 369 24.70 -0.76 7.09
CA ALA A 369 23.67 -0.25 7.99
C ALA A 369 24.10 -0.23 9.48
N ARG A 370 25.12 -0.97 9.88
CA ARG A 370 25.72 -0.94 11.21
C ARG A 370 26.73 0.20 11.37
N ASP A 371 27.29 0.71 10.26
CA ASP A 371 28.26 1.79 10.31
C ASP A 371 27.57 3.14 10.60
N THR A 372 27.95 3.78 11.70
CA THR A 372 27.32 5.02 12.18
C THR A 372 27.36 6.14 11.14
N LYS A 373 28.50 6.33 10.45
CA LYS A 373 28.66 7.38 9.44
C LYS A 373 27.75 7.14 8.23
N THR A 374 27.63 5.90 7.82
CA THR A 374 26.74 5.51 6.71
C THR A 374 25.28 5.72 7.11
N ARG A 375 24.90 5.34 8.34
CA ARG A 375 23.54 5.56 8.86
C ARG A 375 23.16 7.04 8.86
N GLU A 376 24.04 7.91 9.42
CA GLU A 376 23.81 9.36 9.46
C GLU A 376 23.64 9.94 8.06
N LYS A 377 24.52 9.57 7.12
CA LYS A 377 24.44 10.00 5.73
C LYS A 377 23.14 9.56 5.06
N TRP A 378 22.75 8.29 5.25
CA TRP A 378 21.51 7.77 4.65
C TRP A 378 20.26 8.39 5.28
N ALA A 379 20.28 8.69 6.58
CA ALA A 379 19.19 9.38 7.26
C ALA A 379 18.97 10.79 6.68
N GLU A 380 20.04 11.59 6.55
CA GLU A 380 19.98 12.92 5.96
C GLU A 380 19.49 12.88 4.50
N SER A 381 20.08 12.00 3.69
CA SER A 381 19.69 11.84 2.30
C SER A 381 18.27 11.28 2.16
N GLY A 382 17.82 10.47 3.12
CA GLY A 382 16.46 9.94 3.17
C GLY A 382 15.41 11.02 3.37
N LEU A 383 15.64 11.96 4.30
CA LEU A 383 14.76 13.10 4.50
C LEU A 383 14.70 13.98 3.26
N SER A 384 15.85 14.30 2.65
CA SER A 384 15.90 15.04 1.39
C SER A 384 15.11 14.34 0.27
N ARG A 385 15.20 13.01 0.20
CA ARG A 385 14.44 12.22 -0.79
C ARG A 385 12.94 12.30 -0.58
N ILE A 386 12.46 12.29 0.66
CA ILE A 386 11.03 12.44 0.97
C ILE A 386 10.52 13.81 0.50
N GLU A 387 11.31 14.87 0.72
CA GLU A 387 10.99 16.22 0.24
C GLU A 387 10.95 16.29 -1.30
N GLU A 388 11.95 15.71 -1.99
CA GLU A 388 12.01 15.65 -3.46
C GLU A 388 10.79 14.93 -4.06
N LEU A 389 10.33 13.85 -3.43
CA LEU A 389 9.16 13.11 -3.88
C LEU A 389 7.86 13.89 -3.67
N GLY A 390 7.88 14.89 -2.80
CA GLY A 390 6.73 15.76 -2.54
C GLY A 390 5.51 14.99 -2.03
N LEU A 391 5.70 14.13 -1.02
CA LEU A 391 4.67 13.22 -0.51
C LEU A 391 3.69 13.88 0.47
N SER A 392 3.56 15.21 0.44
CA SER A 392 2.60 15.93 1.28
C SER A 392 1.18 15.91 0.72
N SER A 393 0.19 16.03 1.61
CA SER A 393 -1.22 16.12 1.23
C SER A 393 -1.55 17.37 0.41
N GLU A 394 -0.86 18.50 0.67
CA GLU A 394 -1.00 19.75 -0.09
C GLU A 394 -0.54 19.55 -1.54
N ASN A 395 0.62 18.90 -1.73
CA ASN A 395 1.13 18.63 -3.07
C ASN A 395 0.22 17.66 -3.82
N TYR A 396 -0.23 16.59 -3.16
CA TYR A 396 -1.20 15.65 -3.74
C TYR A 396 -2.47 16.36 -4.19
N ALA A 397 -3.10 17.14 -3.31
CA ALA A 397 -4.32 17.86 -3.62
C ALA A 397 -4.11 18.89 -4.75
N SER A 398 -2.93 19.53 -4.82
CA SER A 398 -2.56 20.44 -5.89
C SER A 398 -2.38 19.75 -7.24
N GLN A 399 -1.73 18.59 -7.26
CA GLN A 399 -1.57 17.79 -8.47
C GLN A 399 -2.90 17.21 -8.94
N LEU A 400 -3.74 16.73 -8.02
CA LEU A 400 -5.08 16.25 -8.37
C LEU A 400 -5.95 17.37 -8.93
N ASP A 401 -5.92 18.58 -8.35
CA ASP A 401 -6.66 19.74 -8.86
C ASP A 401 -6.28 20.07 -10.31
N LYS A 402 -4.97 20.08 -10.62
CA LYS A 402 -4.51 20.29 -12.01
C LYS A 402 -5.06 19.23 -12.96
N LYS A 403 -5.07 17.96 -12.55
CA LYS A 403 -5.59 16.85 -13.35
C LYS A 403 -7.11 16.95 -13.54
N ILE A 404 -7.86 17.28 -12.50
CA ILE A 404 -9.31 17.47 -12.58
C ILE A 404 -9.65 18.67 -13.47
N ARG A 405 -8.96 19.81 -13.33
CA ARG A 405 -9.19 21.01 -14.17
C ARG A 405 -8.90 20.76 -15.64
N SER A 406 -8.00 19.82 -15.97
CA SER A 406 -7.73 19.47 -17.38
C SER A 406 -8.88 18.68 -18.02
N LEU A 407 -9.84 18.20 -17.23
CA LEU A 407 -11.02 17.45 -17.69
C LEU A 407 -12.31 18.32 -17.69
N LEU A 408 -12.32 19.45 -16.98
CA LEU A 408 -13.44 20.40 -16.90
C LEU A 408 -13.36 21.44 -18.02
#